data_8e344c81b531739690d1c5172944417c
#
_entry.id   8e344c81b531739690d1c5172944417c
#
_cell.length_a   1.000
_cell.length_b   1.000
_cell.length_c   1.000
_cell.angle_alpha   90.00
_cell.angle_beta   90.00
_cell.angle_gamma   90.00
#
_symmetry.space_group_name_H-M   'P 1'
#
loop_
_entity.id
_entity.type
_entity.pdbx_description
1 polymer ?
#
loop_
_entity_poly.entity_id
_entity_poly.type
_entity_poly.pdbx_seq_one_letter_code
_entity_poly.pdbx_strand_id
1 'polypeptide(L)'
;IKRFEECIRNAGLENEIKVVRTGCFGLCENGPICIVYPEGAFYSHIKVDDVERIVSEHLVKGRVVADLLYKKSVTEDGKIRSLEEIDFYKKQKRVALRNCGVIDPENINEYIAFDGYKALAKALTEMSRDDVIDVILKSGLRGRGGAGFPTGLKWKFAKAPESDVKYVCCNADEGDPGAFMDRSVLEGDPHSVLEAMAIAGYAIGSQQGYIYVRAEYPIAVKRLRIAIDQAREAGLLGRDIFGTGFNFDIDLRLGSGAFVCGE
;
A
#
# COMPACT_ATOMS: atom_id res chain seq x y z
N ILE A 1 0.73 12.25 15.21
CA ILE A 1 1.50 12.79 14.07
C ILE A 1 1.67 14.28 14.23
N LYS A 2 0.64 15.11 14.16
CA LYS A 2 0.76 16.59 14.31
C LYS A 2 1.63 17.01 15.51
N ARG A 3 1.51 16.31 16.66
CA ARG A 3 2.33 16.61 17.82
C ARG A 3 3.81 16.27 17.60
N PHE A 4 4.14 15.19 16.87
CA PHE A 4 5.51 14.89 16.48
C PHE A 4 6.09 15.99 15.59
N GLU A 5 5.34 16.38 14.53
CA GLU A 5 5.75 17.45 13.60
C GLU A 5 5.99 18.79 14.32
N GLU A 6 5.13 19.11 15.30
CA GLU A 6 5.27 20.31 16.14
C GLU A 6 6.52 20.22 17.04
N CYS A 7 6.71 19.12 17.78
CA CYS A 7 7.85 18.96 18.69
C CYS A 7 9.19 18.91 17.93
N ILE A 8 9.23 18.26 16.76
CA ILE A 8 10.42 18.20 15.89
C ILE A 8 10.78 19.61 15.39
N ARG A 9 9.79 20.40 14.96
CA ARG A 9 9.99 21.79 14.55
C ARG A 9 10.48 22.65 15.69
N ASN A 10 9.88 22.52 16.87
CA ASN A 10 10.31 23.26 18.06
C ASN A 10 11.73 22.90 18.51
N ALA A 11 12.19 21.71 18.18
CA ALA A 11 13.56 21.26 18.42
C ALA A 11 14.54 21.66 17.31
N GLY A 12 14.07 22.28 16.20
CA GLY A 12 14.90 22.69 15.06
C GLY A 12 15.38 21.51 14.20
N LEU A 13 14.67 20.39 14.23
CA LEU A 13 15.07 19.13 13.56
C LEU A 13 14.23 18.83 12.31
N GLU A 14 13.43 19.77 11.82
CA GLU A 14 12.54 19.57 10.67
C GLU A 14 13.25 19.24 9.36
N ASN A 15 14.52 19.62 9.22
CA ASN A 15 15.35 19.31 8.04
C ASN A 15 16.15 18.00 8.21
N GLU A 16 16.20 17.43 9.40
CA GLU A 16 16.97 16.22 9.71
C GLU A 16 16.06 15.00 9.92
N ILE A 17 14.84 15.23 10.40
CA ILE A 17 13.91 14.16 10.78
C ILE A 17 12.60 14.28 9.99
N LYS A 18 12.29 13.23 9.25
CA LYS A 18 11.03 13.10 8.51
C LYS A 18 10.05 12.22 9.28
N VAL A 19 8.82 12.72 9.49
CA VAL A 19 7.71 11.92 10.01
C VAL A 19 6.96 11.29 8.84
N VAL A 20 7.01 9.97 8.73
CA VAL A 20 6.32 9.21 7.68
C VAL A 20 5.02 8.61 8.22
N ARG A 21 3.92 8.86 7.54
CA ARG A 21 2.60 8.26 7.83
C ARG A 21 2.46 6.98 7.05
N THR A 22 2.70 5.87 7.67
CA THR A 22 2.60 4.58 6.99
C THR A 22 1.17 4.01 7.02
N GLY A 23 0.97 2.90 6.32
CA GLY A 23 -0.20 2.04 6.45
C GLY A 23 -0.18 1.18 7.73
N CYS A 24 -1.19 0.33 7.88
CA CYS A 24 -1.33 -0.53 9.03
C CYS A 24 -0.22 -1.58 9.11
N PHE A 25 0.35 -1.77 10.31
CA PHE A 25 1.36 -2.80 10.60
C PHE A 25 0.76 -4.15 10.99
N GLY A 26 -0.55 -4.23 11.23
CA GLY A 26 -1.21 -5.43 11.72
C GLY A 26 -1.15 -5.63 13.25
N LEU A 27 -0.50 -4.73 14.00
CA LEU A 27 -0.42 -4.79 15.47
C LEU A 27 -1.41 -3.81 16.13
N CYS A 28 -2.70 -3.94 15.79
CA CYS A 28 -3.76 -3.01 16.22
C CYS A 28 -3.88 -2.88 17.74
N GLU A 29 -3.66 -3.95 18.49
CA GLU A 29 -3.71 -3.95 19.97
C GLU A 29 -2.63 -3.07 20.60
N ASN A 30 -1.54 -2.81 19.90
CA ASN A 30 -0.40 -2.04 20.41
C ASN A 30 -0.42 -0.57 19.95
N GLY A 31 -1.46 -0.16 19.25
CA GLY A 31 -1.57 1.22 18.75
C GLY A 31 -1.86 2.25 19.87
N PRO A 32 -1.56 3.53 19.63
CA PRO A 32 -0.73 4.04 18.54
C PRO A 32 0.73 3.61 18.64
N ILE A 33 1.36 3.38 17.46
CA ILE A 33 2.76 2.94 17.37
C ILE A 33 3.60 3.95 16.61
N CYS A 34 4.90 3.99 16.94
CA CYS A 34 5.91 4.74 16.23
C CYS A 34 7.22 3.94 16.19
N ILE A 35 7.87 3.92 15.04
CA ILE A 35 9.20 3.33 14.91
C ILE A 35 10.18 4.44 14.57
N VAL A 36 11.28 4.52 15.32
CA VAL A 36 12.36 5.47 15.07
C VAL A 36 13.53 4.73 14.44
N TYR A 37 13.96 5.19 13.28
CA TYR A 37 15.13 4.69 12.57
C TYR A 37 16.31 5.66 12.74
N PRO A 38 17.58 5.18 12.67
CA PRO A 38 17.99 3.85 12.22
C PRO A 38 17.92 2.72 13.25
N GLU A 39 17.77 3.00 14.54
CA GLU A 39 17.86 2.00 15.62
C GLU A 39 16.71 0.97 15.57
N GLY A 40 15.60 1.29 14.91
CA GLY A 40 14.40 0.46 14.88
C GLY A 40 13.63 0.48 16.21
N ALA A 41 13.79 1.53 17.01
CA ALA A 41 13.13 1.66 18.32
C ALA A 41 11.60 1.68 18.14
N PHE A 42 10.95 0.60 18.57
CA PHE A 42 9.52 0.39 18.39
C PHE A 42 8.74 0.78 19.64
N TYR A 43 8.12 1.94 19.60
CA TYR A 43 7.25 2.47 20.64
C TYR A 43 5.80 2.03 20.45
N SER A 44 5.11 1.65 21.52
CA SER A 44 3.72 1.20 21.52
C SER A 44 2.88 1.92 22.56
N HIS A 45 1.55 1.96 22.34
CA HIS A 45 0.58 2.62 23.23
C HIS A 45 0.90 4.10 23.51
N ILE A 46 1.49 4.81 22.53
CA ILE A 46 1.96 6.18 22.68
C ILE A 46 0.77 7.13 22.89
N LYS A 47 0.85 7.91 23.95
CA LYS A 47 -0.07 9.03 24.21
C LYS A 47 0.50 10.32 23.62
N VAL A 48 -0.35 11.32 23.46
CA VAL A 48 0.08 12.63 22.94
C VAL A 48 1.17 13.25 23.82
N ASP A 49 1.08 13.06 25.13
CA ASP A 49 2.03 13.60 26.12
C ASP A 49 3.41 12.89 26.06
N ASP A 50 3.44 11.64 25.59
CA ASP A 50 4.70 10.89 25.45
C ASP A 50 5.56 11.41 24.29
N VAL A 51 4.95 12.08 23.31
CA VAL A 51 5.63 12.55 22.10
C VAL A 51 6.76 13.53 22.42
N GLU A 52 6.54 14.48 23.31
CA GLU A 52 7.55 15.47 23.68
C GLU A 52 8.78 14.78 24.33
N ARG A 53 8.53 13.76 25.14
CA ARG A 53 9.58 12.97 25.77
C ARG A 53 10.35 12.13 24.74
N ILE A 54 9.65 11.51 23.77
CA ILE A 54 10.32 10.78 22.69
C ILE A 54 11.20 11.72 21.87
N VAL A 55 10.70 12.91 21.51
CA VAL A 55 11.49 13.89 20.74
C VAL A 55 12.68 14.37 21.56
N SER A 56 12.50 14.83 22.80
CA SER A 56 13.57 15.42 23.62
C SER A 56 14.63 14.41 24.05
N GLU A 57 14.25 13.19 24.39
CA GLU A 57 15.20 12.17 24.86
C GLU A 57 15.78 11.35 23.72
N HIS A 58 14.93 10.87 22.79
CA HIS A 58 15.43 9.98 21.75
C HIS A 58 15.95 10.75 20.54
N LEU A 59 15.14 11.65 19.94
CA LEU A 59 15.54 12.31 18.69
C LEU A 59 16.63 13.38 18.91
N VAL A 60 16.59 14.12 20.04
CA VAL A 60 17.58 15.16 20.34
C VAL A 60 18.83 14.60 21.04
N LYS A 61 18.64 13.72 22.04
CA LYS A 61 19.74 13.26 22.90
C LYS A 61 20.23 11.84 22.59
N GLY A 62 19.62 11.13 21.64
CA GLY A 62 19.95 9.75 21.29
C GLY A 62 19.63 8.72 22.37
N ARG A 63 18.79 9.05 23.37
CA ARG A 63 18.46 8.19 24.49
C ARG A 63 17.08 7.59 24.33
N VAL A 64 17.02 6.31 24.02
CA VAL A 64 15.77 5.57 23.86
C VAL A 64 14.93 5.61 25.15
N VAL A 65 13.62 5.85 25.00
CA VAL A 65 12.65 5.90 26.11
C VAL A 65 12.17 4.48 26.41
N ALA A 66 12.91 3.77 27.25
CA ALA A 66 12.78 2.31 27.43
C ALA A 66 11.39 1.85 27.93
N ASP A 67 10.72 2.64 28.76
CA ASP A 67 9.40 2.31 29.30
C ASP A 67 8.25 2.39 28.27
N LEU A 68 8.47 3.05 27.13
CA LEU A 68 7.53 3.14 26.01
C LEU A 68 7.80 2.11 24.92
N LEU A 69 8.91 1.37 24.99
CA LEU A 69 9.23 0.34 24.01
C LEU A 69 8.23 -0.81 24.04
N TYR A 70 7.93 -1.33 22.87
CA TYR A 70 7.18 -2.58 22.74
C TYR A 70 7.98 -3.73 23.36
N LYS A 71 7.47 -4.34 24.41
CA LYS A 71 8.21 -5.33 25.22
C LYS A 71 8.83 -6.47 24.41
N LYS A 72 8.16 -6.92 23.32
CA LYS A 72 8.68 -8.00 22.46
C LYS A 72 9.74 -7.52 21.45
N SER A 73 9.96 -6.21 21.33
CA SER A 73 11.05 -5.64 20.52
C SER A 73 12.36 -5.46 21.29
N VAL A 74 12.42 -5.86 22.55
CA VAL A 74 13.62 -5.78 23.38
C VAL A 74 14.04 -7.17 23.81
N THR A 75 15.34 -7.47 23.69
CA THR A 75 15.91 -8.75 24.16
C THR A 75 16.15 -8.68 25.67
N GLU A 76 16.41 -9.82 26.31
CA GLU A 76 16.72 -9.89 27.76
C GLU A 76 17.97 -9.09 28.15
N ASP A 77 18.93 -8.94 27.24
CA ASP A 77 20.13 -8.13 27.35
C ASP A 77 19.92 -6.65 26.97
N GLY A 78 18.69 -6.24 26.73
CA GLY A 78 18.30 -4.85 26.46
C GLY A 78 18.54 -4.35 25.03
N LYS A 79 18.93 -5.21 24.09
CA LYS A 79 19.07 -4.82 22.68
C LYS A 79 17.73 -4.67 22.00
N ILE A 80 17.63 -3.66 21.14
CA ILE A 80 16.45 -3.45 20.30
C ILE A 80 16.50 -4.39 19.12
N ARG A 81 15.42 -5.13 18.89
CA ARG A 81 15.22 -5.97 17.71
C ARG A 81 14.63 -5.11 16.60
N SER A 82 15.09 -5.34 15.38
CA SER A 82 14.44 -4.79 14.20
C SER A 82 12.99 -5.31 14.08
N LEU A 83 12.16 -4.62 13.29
CA LEU A 83 10.77 -5.04 13.07
C LEU A 83 10.68 -6.49 12.56
N GLU A 84 11.62 -6.88 11.69
CA GLU A 84 11.70 -8.21 11.08
C GLU A 84 12.09 -9.32 12.08
N GLU A 85 12.77 -8.97 13.16
CA GLU A 85 13.17 -9.91 14.21
C GLU A 85 12.08 -10.16 15.25
N ILE A 86 11.04 -9.34 15.27
CA ILE A 86 9.88 -9.53 16.16
C ILE A 86 9.12 -10.79 15.70
N ASP A 87 8.82 -11.69 16.64
CA ASP A 87 8.21 -12.99 16.35
C ASP A 87 6.94 -12.93 15.50
N PHE A 88 6.16 -11.87 15.62
CA PHE A 88 4.96 -11.64 14.82
C PHE A 88 5.31 -11.50 13.33
N TYR A 89 6.36 -10.75 12.99
CA TYR A 89 6.77 -10.52 11.60
C TYR A 89 7.70 -11.61 11.07
N LYS A 90 8.60 -12.13 11.91
CA LYS A 90 9.56 -13.18 11.56
C LYS A 90 8.90 -14.43 10.94
N LYS A 91 7.68 -14.73 11.38
CA LYS A 91 6.90 -15.88 10.89
C LYS A 91 6.04 -15.57 9.66
N GLN A 92 6.05 -14.34 9.15
CA GLN A 92 5.26 -13.90 8.02
C GLN A 92 6.14 -13.64 6.80
N LYS A 93 5.62 -14.00 5.62
CA LYS A 93 6.14 -13.56 4.33
C LYS A 93 5.14 -12.59 3.73
N ARG A 94 5.36 -11.30 3.94
CA ARG A 94 4.49 -10.26 3.40
C ARG A 94 4.78 -10.04 1.91
N VAL A 95 3.85 -10.42 1.05
CA VAL A 95 3.91 -10.21 -0.39
C VAL A 95 3.06 -9.00 -0.79
N ALA A 96 1.74 -9.07 -0.54
CA ALA A 96 0.83 -7.96 -0.84
C ALA A 96 1.03 -6.75 0.07
N LEU A 97 1.47 -6.96 1.32
CA LEU A 97 1.71 -5.90 2.31
C LEU A 97 3.20 -5.54 2.44
N ARG A 98 4.03 -5.83 1.44
CA ARG A 98 5.49 -5.61 1.53
C ARG A 98 5.87 -4.16 1.82
N ASN A 99 5.16 -3.21 1.25
CA ASN A 99 5.41 -1.79 1.41
C ASN A 99 4.65 -1.16 2.61
N CYS A 100 3.65 -1.87 3.16
CA CYS A 100 2.86 -1.37 4.28
C CYS A 100 3.74 -1.21 5.53
N GLY A 101 3.78 0.02 6.06
CA GLY A 101 4.65 0.38 7.16
C GLY A 101 6.07 0.77 6.77
N VAL A 102 6.40 0.75 5.49
CA VAL A 102 7.73 1.07 4.95
C VAL A 102 7.71 2.39 4.20
N ILE A 103 6.76 2.56 3.27
CA ILE A 103 6.64 3.77 2.44
C ILE A 103 5.54 4.70 2.93
N ASP A 104 5.62 5.97 2.56
CA ASP A 104 4.52 6.93 2.64
C ASP A 104 3.55 6.67 1.48
N PRO A 105 2.32 6.16 1.74
CA PRO A 105 1.35 5.88 0.68
C PRO A 105 0.78 7.12 -0.01
N GLU A 106 1.05 8.31 0.52
CA GLU A 106 0.67 9.60 -0.08
C GLU A 106 1.81 10.20 -0.94
N ASN A 107 2.89 9.42 -1.22
CA ASN A 107 4.06 9.87 -1.98
C ASN A 107 4.47 8.85 -3.05
N ILE A 108 4.13 9.12 -4.31
CA ILE A 108 4.45 8.25 -5.46
C ILE A 108 5.96 8.00 -5.62
N ASN A 109 6.82 8.97 -5.27
CA ASN A 109 8.26 8.82 -5.42
C ASN A 109 8.82 7.72 -4.51
N GLU A 110 8.23 7.53 -3.33
CA GLU A 110 8.63 6.42 -2.46
C GLU A 110 8.22 5.08 -3.05
N TYR A 111 7.00 4.98 -3.62
CA TYR A 111 6.59 3.77 -4.33
C TYR A 111 7.50 3.45 -5.52
N ILE A 112 7.88 4.44 -6.33
CA ILE A 112 8.82 4.28 -7.45
C ILE A 112 10.20 3.85 -6.96
N ALA A 113 10.71 4.42 -5.85
CA ALA A 113 11.99 4.05 -5.26
C ALA A 113 12.04 2.56 -4.80
N PHE A 114 10.89 1.97 -4.51
CA PHE A 114 10.73 0.56 -4.18
C PHE A 114 10.29 -0.29 -5.39
N ASP A 115 10.81 0.01 -6.58
CA ASP A 115 10.53 -0.67 -7.85
C ASP A 115 9.08 -0.55 -8.35
N GLY A 116 8.31 0.41 -7.83
CA GLY A 116 6.96 0.69 -8.29
C GLY A 116 6.90 1.13 -9.75
N TYR A 117 5.85 0.73 -10.46
CA TYR A 117 5.62 0.93 -11.90
C TYR A 117 6.65 0.30 -12.84
N LYS A 118 7.67 -0.37 -12.31
CA LYS A 118 8.67 -1.08 -13.10
C LYS A 118 8.06 -2.27 -13.85
N ALA A 119 7.11 -2.97 -13.22
CA ALA A 119 6.41 -4.08 -13.85
C ALA A 119 5.49 -3.59 -14.97
N LEU A 120 4.82 -2.46 -14.79
CA LEU A 120 4.01 -1.83 -15.84
C LEU A 120 4.89 -1.39 -17.02
N ALA A 121 6.01 -0.72 -16.75
CA ALA A 121 6.96 -0.31 -17.78
C ALA A 121 7.41 -1.52 -18.61
N LYS A 122 7.86 -2.60 -17.94
CA LYS A 122 8.26 -3.85 -18.60
C LYS A 122 7.13 -4.45 -19.44
N ALA A 123 5.92 -4.51 -18.90
CA ALA A 123 4.77 -5.05 -19.63
C ALA A 123 4.48 -4.28 -20.93
N LEU A 124 4.59 -2.94 -20.87
CA LEU A 124 4.25 -2.08 -22.01
C LEU A 124 5.36 -1.99 -23.06
N THR A 125 6.64 -2.09 -22.66
CA THR A 125 7.78 -1.86 -23.57
C THR A 125 8.43 -3.14 -24.07
N GLU A 126 8.30 -4.27 -23.34
CA GLU A 126 9.04 -5.49 -23.63
C GLU A 126 8.13 -6.71 -23.92
N MET A 127 6.83 -6.61 -23.66
CA MET A 127 5.94 -7.78 -23.70
C MET A 127 4.69 -7.52 -24.55
N SER A 128 4.24 -8.55 -25.25
CA SER A 128 2.91 -8.56 -25.82
C SER A 128 1.84 -8.81 -24.75
N ARG A 129 0.58 -8.51 -25.05
CA ARG A 129 -0.56 -8.81 -24.16
C ARG A 129 -0.66 -10.30 -23.80
N ASP A 130 -0.32 -11.17 -24.76
CA ASP A 130 -0.33 -12.62 -24.54
C ASP A 130 0.82 -13.06 -23.62
N ASP A 131 2.02 -12.46 -23.77
CA ASP A 131 3.13 -12.73 -22.88
C ASP A 131 2.80 -12.37 -21.43
N VAL A 132 2.14 -11.25 -21.21
CA VAL A 132 1.69 -10.85 -19.86
C VAL A 132 0.71 -11.89 -19.29
N ILE A 133 -0.28 -12.33 -20.08
CA ILE A 133 -1.23 -13.35 -19.64
C ILE A 133 -0.49 -14.66 -19.32
N ASP A 134 0.45 -15.07 -20.15
CA ASP A 134 1.21 -16.29 -19.98
C ASP A 134 2.10 -16.26 -18.72
N VAL A 135 2.70 -15.11 -18.40
CA VAL A 135 3.43 -14.93 -17.14
C VAL A 135 2.50 -15.14 -15.94
N ILE A 136 1.32 -14.54 -15.95
CA ILE A 136 0.33 -14.70 -14.89
C ILE A 136 -0.19 -16.15 -14.80
N LEU A 137 -0.40 -16.82 -15.93
CA LEU A 137 -0.76 -18.25 -15.95
C LEU A 137 0.32 -19.11 -15.32
N LYS A 138 1.58 -18.94 -15.74
CA LYS A 138 2.73 -19.69 -15.24
C LYS A 138 3.02 -19.44 -13.76
N SER A 139 2.72 -18.25 -13.26
CA SER A 139 2.88 -17.90 -11.85
C SER A 139 1.96 -18.68 -10.92
N GLY A 140 0.86 -19.24 -11.44
CA GLY A 140 -0.17 -19.91 -10.65
C GLY A 140 -0.99 -18.97 -9.78
N LEU A 141 -0.94 -17.65 -10.02
CA LEU A 141 -1.70 -16.65 -9.26
C LEU A 141 -3.21 -16.95 -9.34
N ARG A 142 -3.87 -16.92 -8.19
CA ARG A 142 -5.30 -17.17 -8.04
C ARG A 142 -5.99 -15.99 -7.36
N GLY A 143 -7.28 -15.83 -7.64
CA GLY A 143 -8.14 -14.88 -6.95
C GLY A 143 -8.18 -15.13 -5.44
N ARG A 144 -8.35 -14.07 -4.67
CA ARG A 144 -8.38 -14.09 -3.19
C ARG A 144 -9.79 -13.82 -2.62
N GLY A 145 -10.80 -13.71 -3.46
CA GLY A 145 -12.19 -13.56 -3.05
C GLY A 145 -12.92 -14.88 -2.76
N GLY A 146 -12.21 -15.90 -2.28
CA GLY A 146 -12.79 -17.19 -1.85
C GLY A 146 -12.78 -18.31 -2.90
N ALA A 147 -13.12 -18.02 -4.16
CA ALA A 147 -13.21 -19.05 -5.22
C ALA A 147 -11.85 -19.56 -5.73
N GLY A 148 -10.77 -18.82 -5.53
CA GLY A 148 -9.44 -19.23 -5.95
C GLY A 148 -9.27 -19.44 -7.47
N PHE A 149 -10.06 -18.75 -8.29
CA PHE A 149 -10.02 -18.91 -9.75
C PHE A 149 -8.67 -18.43 -10.31
N PRO A 150 -8.05 -19.15 -11.28
CA PRO A 150 -6.76 -18.78 -11.86
C PRO A 150 -6.83 -17.41 -12.56
N THR A 151 -6.06 -16.45 -12.08
CA THR A 151 -6.09 -15.05 -12.55
C THR A 151 -5.76 -14.94 -14.04
N GLY A 152 -4.69 -15.61 -14.48
CA GLY A 152 -4.30 -15.58 -15.91
C GLY A 152 -5.35 -16.18 -16.82
N LEU A 153 -6.08 -17.22 -16.39
CA LEU A 153 -7.19 -17.79 -17.15
C LEU A 153 -8.37 -16.82 -17.25
N LYS A 154 -8.66 -16.10 -16.15
CA LYS A 154 -9.67 -15.03 -16.14
C LYS A 154 -9.31 -13.92 -17.14
N TRP A 155 -8.05 -13.51 -17.19
CA TRP A 155 -7.60 -12.49 -18.14
C TRP A 155 -7.67 -12.99 -19.59
N LYS A 156 -7.28 -14.26 -19.84
CA LYS A 156 -7.42 -14.89 -21.16
C LYS A 156 -8.86 -14.89 -21.64
N PHE A 157 -9.81 -15.23 -20.76
CA PHE A 157 -11.24 -15.21 -21.11
C PHE A 157 -11.75 -13.78 -21.32
N ALA A 158 -11.29 -12.80 -20.54
CA ALA A 158 -11.68 -11.41 -20.70
C ALA A 158 -11.09 -10.78 -21.98
N LYS A 159 -9.91 -11.24 -22.43
CA LYS A 159 -9.28 -10.79 -23.66
C LYS A 159 -10.02 -11.32 -24.91
N ALA A 160 -10.50 -12.58 -24.88
CA ALA A 160 -10.98 -13.31 -26.04
C ALA A 160 -12.17 -12.67 -26.79
N PRO A 161 -13.22 -12.12 -26.13
CA PRO A 161 -14.32 -11.49 -26.85
C PRO A 161 -13.87 -10.24 -27.60
N GLU A 162 -14.29 -10.12 -28.86
CA GLU A 162 -14.18 -8.87 -29.59
C GLU A 162 -15.22 -7.88 -29.03
N SER A 163 -14.76 -6.77 -28.51
CA SER A 163 -15.60 -5.71 -27.96
C SER A 163 -14.86 -4.38 -28.05
N ASP A 164 -15.58 -3.34 -28.43
CA ASP A 164 -15.07 -1.97 -28.52
C ASP A 164 -14.69 -1.41 -27.14
N VAL A 165 -15.35 -1.92 -26.09
CA VAL A 165 -15.13 -1.45 -24.72
C VAL A 165 -14.96 -2.63 -23.78
N LYS A 166 -13.86 -2.58 -23.00
CA LYS A 166 -13.59 -3.49 -21.89
C LYS A 166 -13.26 -2.69 -20.65
N TYR A 167 -13.56 -3.25 -19.48
CA TYR A 167 -13.32 -2.61 -18.21
C TYR A 167 -12.51 -3.49 -17.27
N VAL A 168 -11.68 -2.87 -16.43
CA VAL A 168 -11.07 -3.52 -15.27
C VAL A 168 -11.79 -3.04 -14.02
N CYS A 169 -12.44 -3.95 -13.31
CA CYS A 169 -13.11 -3.64 -12.05
C CYS A 169 -12.30 -4.22 -10.87
N CYS A 170 -11.86 -3.33 -9.98
CA CYS A 170 -11.30 -3.71 -8.70
C CYS A 170 -12.42 -3.71 -7.66
N ASN A 171 -12.77 -4.89 -7.17
CA ASN A 171 -13.65 -5.02 -6.02
C ASN A 171 -12.82 -4.71 -4.77
N ALA A 172 -13.09 -3.56 -4.17
CA ALA A 172 -12.51 -3.09 -2.92
C ALA A 172 -13.62 -2.85 -1.87
N ASP A 173 -14.73 -3.57 -2.00
CA ASP A 173 -15.86 -3.56 -1.09
C ASP A 173 -15.69 -4.71 -0.08
N GLU A 174 -14.87 -4.47 0.95
CA GLU A 174 -14.57 -5.43 2.01
C GLU A 174 -15.59 -5.24 3.14
N GLY A 175 -16.75 -5.89 3.00
CA GLY A 175 -17.89 -5.70 3.89
C GLY A 175 -17.88 -6.55 5.15
N ASP A 176 -17.10 -7.61 5.18
CA ASP A 176 -17.07 -8.57 6.28
C ASP A 176 -16.53 -7.93 7.57
N PRO A 177 -17.30 -7.93 8.67
CA PRO A 177 -16.86 -7.32 9.93
C PRO A 177 -15.58 -7.97 10.47
N GLY A 178 -14.55 -7.13 10.68
CA GLY A 178 -13.24 -7.61 11.13
C GLY A 178 -12.27 -8.01 10.01
N ALA A 179 -12.70 -8.00 8.74
CA ALA A 179 -11.81 -8.12 7.60
C ALA A 179 -11.16 -6.77 7.29
N PHE A 180 -9.82 -6.74 7.21
CA PHE A 180 -9.03 -5.53 6.97
C PHE A 180 -7.90 -5.76 5.98
N MET A 181 -7.93 -6.82 5.19
CA MET A 181 -6.86 -7.18 4.27
C MET A 181 -6.80 -6.18 3.10
N ASP A 182 -7.92 -5.96 2.43
CA ASP A 182 -8.02 -5.04 1.30
C ASP A 182 -7.80 -3.60 1.76
N ARG A 183 -8.43 -3.21 2.87
CA ARG A 183 -8.20 -1.92 3.53
C ARG A 183 -6.72 -1.66 3.78
N SER A 184 -5.99 -2.66 4.28
CA SER A 184 -4.56 -2.51 4.59
C SER A 184 -3.73 -2.21 3.34
N VAL A 185 -4.04 -2.85 2.21
CA VAL A 185 -3.39 -2.58 0.92
C VAL A 185 -3.75 -1.19 0.42
N LEU A 186 -5.06 -0.86 0.39
CA LEU A 186 -5.54 0.42 -0.12
C LEU A 186 -5.02 1.62 0.69
N GLU A 187 -4.85 1.45 2.00
CA GLU A 187 -4.31 2.48 2.88
C GLU A 187 -2.79 2.49 2.91
N GLY A 188 -2.12 1.37 2.70
CA GLY A 188 -0.67 1.23 2.87
C GLY A 188 0.15 1.29 1.60
N ASP A 189 -0.45 0.88 0.47
CA ASP A 189 0.21 0.81 -0.83
C ASP A 189 -0.80 0.94 -2.00
N PRO A 190 -1.51 2.09 -2.12
CA PRO A 190 -2.54 2.26 -3.15
C PRO A 190 -1.98 2.18 -4.57
N HIS A 191 -0.74 2.62 -4.79
CA HIS A 191 -0.11 2.59 -6.11
C HIS A 191 0.09 1.17 -6.66
N SER A 192 0.30 0.18 -5.79
CA SER A 192 0.41 -1.22 -6.22
C SER A 192 -0.89 -1.74 -6.85
N VAL A 193 -2.03 -1.27 -6.36
CA VAL A 193 -3.35 -1.59 -6.93
C VAL A 193 -3.51 -0.91 -8.28
N LEU A 194 -3.15 0.38 -8.41
CA LEU A 194 -3.23 1.12 -9.67
C LEU A 194 -2.34 0.48 -10.75
N GLU A 195 -1.10 0.15 -10.42
CA GLU A 195 -0.16 -0.53 -11.31
C GLU A 195 -0.72 -1.89 -11.78
N ALA A 196 -1.23 -2.70 -10.85
CA ALA A 196 -1.81 -4.00 -11.17
C ALA A 196 -3.04 -3.88 -12.10
N MET A 197 -3.89 -2.86 -11.88
CA MET A 197 -5.04 -2.58 -12.75
C MET A 197 -4.60 -2.14 -14.15
N ALA A 198 -3.57 -1.30 -14.27
CA ALA A 198 -3.03 -0.88 -15.55
C ALA A 198 -2.43 -2.07 -16.34
N ILE A 199 -1.69 -2.97 -15.68
CA ILE A 199 -1.18 -4.20 -16.28
C ILE A 199 -2.33 -5.11 -16.75
N ALA A 200 -3.37 -5.28 -15.93
CA ALA A 200 -4.56 -6.03 -16.32
C ALA A 200 -5.28 -5.39 -17.51
N GLY A 201 -5.42 -4.07 -17.51
CA GLY A 201 -5.99 -3.28 -18.60
C GLY A 201 -5.24 -3.51 -19.92
N TYR A 202 -3.92 -3.42 -19.87
CA TYR A 202 -3.07 -3.74 -21.03
C TYR A 202 -3.31 -5.16 -21.53
N ALA A 203 -3.24 -6.14 -20.62
CA ALA A 203 -3.36 -7.56 -20.99
C ALA A 203 -4.69 -7.90 -21.67
N ILE A 204 -5.81 -7.36 -21.17
CA ILE A 204 -7.16 -7.66 -21.73
C ILE A 204 -7.62 -6.69 -22.82
N GLY A 205 -6.89 -5.58 -23.04
CA GLY A 205 -7.24 -4.54 -24.01
C GLY A 205 -8.28 -3.54 -23.50
N SER A 206 -8.29 -3.27 -22.21
CA SER A 206 -9.13 -2.25 -21.59
C SER A 206 -8.41 -0.90 -21.52
N GLN A 207 -9.19 0.18 -21.63
CA GLN A 207 -8.71 1.55 -21.44
C GLN A 207 -9.29 2.22 -20.19
N GLN A 208 -10.20 1.54 -19.47
CA GLN A 208 -10.88 2.10 -18.32
C GLN A 208 -10.92 1.11 -17.14
N GLY A 209 -10.49 1.59 -15.97
CA GLY A 209 -10.60 0.91 -14.69
C GLY A 209 -11.61 1.57 -13.75
N TYR A 210 -12.21 0.78 -12.89
CA TYR A 210 -13.03 1.25 -11.78
C TYR A 210 -12.62 0.57 -10.50
N ILE A 211 -12.41 1.36 -9.43
CA ILE A 211 -12.25 0.84 -8.08
C ILE A 211 -13.56 1.08 -7.33
N TYR A 212 -14.24 0.02 -6.95
CA TYR A 212 -15.43 0.09 -6.12
C TYR A 212 -15.02 -0.15 -4.67
N VAL A 213 -15.06 0.91 -3.85
CA VAL A 213 -14.59 0.92 -2.47
C VAL A 213 -15.69 1.38 -1.53
N ARG A 214 -15.73 0.83 -0.32
CA ARG A 214 -16.66 1.22 0.72
C ARG A 214 -16.48 2.69 1.11
N ALA A 215 -17.59 3.41 1.27
CA ALA A 215 -17.59 4.78 1.82
C ALA A 215 -17.08 4.82 3.28
N GLU A 216 -17.21 3.69 4.01
CA GLU A 216 -16.76 3.51 5.38
C GLU A 216 -15.24 3.41 5.54
N TYR A 217 -14.49 3.40 4.43
CA TYR A 217 -13.03 3.45 4.42
C TYR A 217 -12.48 4.83 3.98
N PRO A 218 -12.74 5.90 4.75
CA PRO A 218 -12.41 7.27 4.31
C PRO A 218 -10.93 7.50 4.08
N ILE A 219 -10.06 6.80 4.82
CA ILE A 219 -8.60 6.89 4.63
C ILE A 219 -8.18 6.24 3.31
N ALA A 220 -8.69 5.05 2.99
CA ALA A 220 -8.44 4.37 1.73
C ALA A 220 -8.93 5.22 0.55
N VAL A 221 -10.15 5.76 0.62
CA VAL A 221 -10.71 6.66 -0.40
C VAL A 221 -9.82 7.89 -0.62
N LYS A 222 -9.37 8.54 0.45
CA LYS A 222 -8.46 9.69 0.36
C LYS A 222 -7.15 9.31 -0.33
N ARG A 223 -6.52 8.22 0.11
CA ARG A 223 -5.21 7.78 -0.42
C ARG A 223 -5.31 7.31 -1.87
N LEU A 224 -6.37 6.62 -2.25
CA LEU A 224 -6.63 6.25 -3.64
C LEU A 224 -6.79 7.48 -4.53
N ARG A 225 -7.50 8.53 -4.10
CA ARG A 225 -7.60 9.78 -4.87
C ARG A 225 -6.24 10.43 -5.08
N ILE A 226 -5.47 10.57 -4.00
CA ILE A 226 -4.11 11.11 -4.07
C ILE A 226 -3.25 10.28 -5.04
N ALA A 227 -3.29 8.95 -4.93
CA ALA A 227 -2.51 8.08 -5.79
C ALA A 227 -2.92 8.15 -7.26
N ILE A 228 -4.21 8.24 -7.57
CA ILE A 228 -4.71 8.40 -8.94
C ILE A 228 -4.23 9.73 -9.53
N ASP A 229 -4.36 10.83 -8.77
CA ASP A 229 -3.92 12.15 -9.22
C ASP A 229 -2.41 12.17 -9.45
N GLN A 230 -1.61 11.66 -8.52
CA GLN A 230 -0.16 11.55 -8.68
C GLN A 230 0.25 10.68 -9.88
N ALA A 231 -0.44 9.56 -10.10
CA ALA A 231 -0.16 8.68 -11.24
C ALA A 231 -0.52 9.35 -12.58
N ARG A 232 -1.58 10.15 -12.63
CA ARG A 232 -1.93 10.96 -13.80
C ARG A 232 -0.87 12.06 -14.08
N GLU A 233 -0.48 12.79 -13.04
CA GLU A 233 0.57 13.83 -13.13
C GLU A 233 1.92 13.26 -13.59
N ALA A 234 2.24 12.04 -13.16
CA ALA A 234 3.46 11.34 -13.56
C ALA A 234 3.36 10.63 -14.94
N GLY A 235 2.22 10.71 -15.64
CA GLY A 235 2.01 10.03 -16.93
C GLY A 235 1.94 8.50 -16.84
N LEU A 236 1.60 7.98 -15.67
CA LEU A 236 1.46 6.54 -15.39
C LEU A 236 0.00 6.07 -15.47
N LEU A 237 -0.93 7.01 -15.55
CA LEU A 237 -2.33 6.85 -15.93
C LEU A 237 -2.71 7.92 -16.94
N GLY A 238 -3.78 7.68 -17.71
CA GLY A 238 -4.30 8.57 -18.74
C GLY A 238 -3.89 8.13 -20.14
N ARG A 239 -3.27 9.02 -20.89
CA ARG A 239 -2.94 8.81 -22.30
C ARG A 239 -1.46 8.52 -22.52
N ASP A 240 -1.19 7.67 -23.53
CA ASP A 240 0.16 7.39 -24.03
C ASP A 240 1.19 7.03 -22.95
N ILE A 241 0.79 6.12 -22.05
CA ILE A 241 1.62 5.71 -20.92
C ILE A 241 2.97 5.16 -21.42
N PHE A 242 4.07 5.72 -20.92
CA PHE A 242 5.47 5.46 -21.35
C PHE A 242 5.72 5.65 -22.87
N GLY A 243 4.91 6.45 -23.58
CA GLY A 243 5.07 6.67 -25.02
C GLY A 243 4.75 5.42 -25.87
N THR A 244 3.95 4.50 -25.36
CA THR A 244 3.64 3.20 -26.01
C THR A 244 2.33 3.19 -26.79
N GLY A 245 1.59 4.30 -26.78
CA GLY A 245 0.24 4.39 -27.32
C GLY A 245 -0.84 3.75 -26.45
N PHE A 246 -0.47 3.16 -25.33
CA PHE A 246 -1.43 2.60 -24.36
C PHE A 246 -2.09 3.68 -23.54
N ASN A 247 -3.44 3.65 -23.51
CA ASN A 247 -4.25 4.55 -22.72
C ASN A 247 -4.98 3.74 -21.65
N PHE A 248 -4.91 4.19 -20.40
CA PHE A 248 -5.66 3.57 -19.31
C PHE A 248 -5.86 4.56 -18.18
N ASP A 249 -7.09 4.74 -17.76
CA ASP A 249 -7.41 5.60 -16.60
C ASP A 249 -8.29 4.88 -15.60
N ILE A 250 -8.34 5.38 -14.38
CA ILE A 250 -9.04 4.77 -13.26
C ILE A 250 -9.97 5.79 -12.60
N ASP A 251 -11.22 5.39 -12.44
CA ASP A 251 -12.21 6.11 -11.65
C ASP A 251 -12.53 5.39 -10.35
N LEU A 252 -12.76 6.18 -9.30
CA LEU A 252 -13.19 5.69 -8.01
C LEU A 252 -14.71 5.73 -7.90
N ARG A 253 -15.32 4.63 -7.49
CA ARG A 253 -16.74 4.51 -7.17
C ARG A 253 -16.91 4.16 -5.70
N LEU A 254 -17.78 4.88 -5.00
CA LEU A 254 -18.04 4.67 -3.59
C LEU A 254 -19.28 3.81 -3.40
N GLY A 255 -19.15 2.78 -2.60
CA GLY A 255 -20.28 1.99 -2.11
C GLY A 255 -21.16 2.81 -1.17
N SER A 256 -22.42 2.43 -1.03
CA SER A 256 -23.39 3.09 -0.16
C SER A 256 -23.90 2.21 0.99
N GLY A 257 -23.05 1.31 1.47
CA GLY A 257 -23.36 0.43 2.58
C GLY A 257 -24.24 -0.76 2.24
N ALA A 258 -24.42 -1.07 0.94
CA ALA A 258 -25.14 -2.24 0.51
C ALA A 258 -24.21 -3.45 0.38
N PHE A 259 -24.70 -4.62 0.72
CA PHE A 259 -24.03 -5.91 0.53
C PHE A 259 -24.18 -6.35 -0.94
N VAL A 260 -23.32 -5.86 -1.83
CA VAL A 260 -23.50 -6.02 -3.28
C VAL A 260 -22.40 -6.79 -4.01
N CYS A 261 -21.22 -6.89 -3.45
CA CYS A 261 -20.05 -7.43 -4.16
C CYS A 261 -19.68 -8.87 -3.74
N GLY A 262 -20.61 -9.61 -3.19
CA GLY A 262 -20.39 -10.98 -2.72
C GLY A 262 -19.52 -11.03 -1.45
N GLU A 263 -19.80 -10.14 -0.56
CA GLU A 263 -19.15 -9.99 0.74
C GLU A 263 -19.22 -11.28 1.59
#